data_6474c3d5f648e16cf672562227740963
#
_entry.id   6474c3d5f648e16cf672562227740963
#
_cell.length_a   1.000
_cell.length_b   1.000
_cell.length_c   1.000
_cell.angle_alpha   90.00
_cell.angle_beta   90.00
_cell.angle_gamma   90.00
#
_symmetry.space_group_name_H-M   'P 1'
#
loop_
_entity.id
_entity.type
_entity.pdbx_description
1 polymer ?
#
loop_
_entity_poly.entity_id
_entity_poly.type
_entity_poly.pdbx_seq_one_letter_code
_entity_poly.pdbx_strand_id
1 'polypeptide(L)'
;EDAGDSYSEALEAWLSLGAADFPERLAQVVRDIGLDVDLDLPMSALSGGQAARVGLASLLLSRFDAYLLDEPTNDLDNEGLDLLEDFVDGLDAPVVVVSHDREFLARTVTTVVEIDRSLQRITTYGGGYDAYLEERSVARRQARLDYEQYAGRRAELEARARTQRAWMEKGVKNARRKAKDNDKIGRKFRSEATEKQAAKARQSERLIERLVEVDEPRKEWRLEFSIAPAPRSGEVVVVARAATVRRGDFVLGPVDLQLTFGDRGAVTGPNGAGKATLLALLLDRLPPDSGQVSLGAGVVLGEVDQARALFEGEAALVDAFALQVPDWPTADVRTLLAKFGLGVHQAFRPARSLSPGERTRAALALLQARGVNLL
;
A
#
# COMPACT_ATOMS: atom_id res chain seq x y z
N GLU A 1 -31.23 50.65 -16.14
CA GLU A 1 -31.80 49.48 -15.41
C GLU A 1 -30.84 48.28 -15.47
N ASP A 2 -30.26 47.97 -16.65
CA ASP A 2 -29.43 46.77 -16.88
C ASP A 2 -28.07 46.77 -16.10
N ALA A 3 -27.45 47.95 -15.91
CA ALA A 3 -26.16 48.05 -15.19
C ALA A 3 -26.30 47.97 -13.66
N GLY A 4 -27.45 48.39 -13.11
CA GLY A 4 -27.75 48.30 -11.69
C GLY A 4 -28.04 46.88 -11.25
N ASP A 5 -28.78 46.12 -12.07
CA ASP A 5 -29.11 44.72 -11.81
C ASP A 5 -27.86 43.86 -11.92
N SER A 6 -27.03 44.09 -12.93
CA SER A 6 -25.72 43.41 -13.09
C SER A 6 -24.75 43.64 -11.93
N TYR A 7 -24.72 44.86 -11.38
CA TYR A 7 -23.91 45.18 -10.19
C TYR A 7 -24.44 44.47 -8.95
N SER A 8 -25.77 44.46 -8.76
CA SER A 8 -26.40 43.78 -7.61
C SER A 8 -26.15 42.26 -7.62
N GLU A 9 -26.30 41.63 -8.79
CA GLU A 9 -25.98 40.22 -8.98
C GLU A 9 -24.50 39.92 -8.70
N ALA A 10 -23.59 40.75 -9.21
CA ALA A 10 -22.15 40.58 -8.96
C ALA A 10 -21.81 40.81 -7.49
N LEU A 11 -22.45 41.75 -6.81
CA LEU A 11 -22.24 41.99 -5.38
C LEU A 11 -22.80 40.84 -4.52
N GLU A 12 -23.97 40.33 -4.84
CA GLU A 12 -24.53 39.16 -4.16
C GLU A 12 -23.65 37.94 -4.35
N ALA A 13 -23.17 37.69 -5.55
CA ALA A 13 -22.22 36.61 -5.82
C ALA A 13 -20.91 36.80 -5.04
N TRP A 14 -20.37 38.03 -5.01
CA TRP A 14 -19.16 38.35 -4.25
C TRP A 14 -19.34 38.15 -2.74
N LEU A 15 -20.49 38.53 -2.19
CA LEU A 15 -20.82 38.34 -0.78
C LEU A 15 -21.05 36.84 -0.44
N SER A 16 -21.74 36.12 -1.33
CA SER A 16 -22.02 34.69 -1.13
C SER A 16 -20.74 33.83 -1.14
N LEU A 17 -19.73 34.26 -1.90
CA LEU A 17 -18.40 33.65 -1.91
C LEU A 17 -17.57 34.00 -0.66
N GLY A 18 -18.08 34.87 0.23
CA GLY A 18 -17.35 35.30 1.42
C GLY A 18 -16.12 36.16 1.08
N ALA A 19 -16.16 36.91 -0.03
CA ALA A 19 -15.02 37.71 -0.47
C ALA A 19 -14.80 38.92 0.42
N ALA A 20 -15.83 39.41 1.14
CA ALA A 20 -15.75 40.55 2.02
C ALA A 20 -14.79 40.36 3.20
N ASP A 21 -14.74 39.15 3.76
CA ASP A 21 -13.88 38.79 4.91
C ASP A 21 -12.64 38.00 4.49
N PHE A 22 -12.43 37.81 3.18
CA PHE A 22 -11.31 37.01 2.66
C PHE A 22 -9.93 37.54 3.11
N PRO A 23 -9.58 38.83 3.08
CA PRO A 23 -8.27 39.27 3.50
C PRO A 23 -7.98 38.97 4.99
N GLU A 24 -9.00 39.09 5.84
CA GLU A 24 -8.88 38.80 7.27
C GLU A 24 -8.72 37.31 7.53
N ARG A 25 -9.52 36.49 6.84
CA ARG A 25 -9.41 35.00 6.89
C ARG A 25 -8.06 34.54 6.35
N LEU A 26 -7.59 35.09 5.23
CA LEU A 26 -6.28 34.77 4.67
C LEU A 26 -5.18 35.06 5.69
N ALA A 27 -5.19 36.25 6.29
CA ALA A 27 -4.20 36.62 7.30
C ALA A 27 -4.25 35.71 8.54
N GLN A 28 -5.45 35.24 8.93
CA GLN A 28 -5.60 34.30 10.04
C GLN A 28 -5.05 32.93 9.67
N VAL A 29 -5.50 32.36 8.56
CA VAL A 29 -5.06 31.02 8.09
C VAL A 29 -3.55 30.98 7.90
N VAL A 30 -2.96 32.00 7.27
CA VAL A 30 -1.49 32.09 7.08
C VAL A 30 -0.74 32.04 8.41
N ARG A 31 -1.28 32.72 9.45
CA ARG A 31 -0.68 32.65 10.81
C ARG A 31 -0.85 31.27 11.44
N ASP A 32 -2.05 30.69 11.36
CA ASP A 32 -2.37 29.43 12.02
C ASP A 32 -1.55 28.25 11.47
N ILE A 33 -1.30 28.26 10.15
CA ILE A 33 -0.46 27.24 9.51
C ILE A 33 1.05 27.55 9.58
N GLY A 34 1.43 28.66 10.20
CA GLY A 34 2.84 29.07 10.30
C GLY A 34 3.51 29.28 8.93
N LEU A 35 2.79 29.82 7.96
CA LEU A 35 3.29 30.06 6.61
C LEU A 35 4.01 31.42 6.57
N ASP A 36 5.32 31.40 6.66
CA ASP A 36 6.18 32.58 6.54
C ASP A 36 6.83 32.59 5.15
N VAL A 37 6.04 32.99 4.16
CA VAL A 37 6.47 33.13 2.75
C VAL A 37 5.82 34.36 2.13
N ASP A 38 6.51 34.92 1.16
CA ASP A 38 5.89 35.92 0.28
C ASP A 38 4.83 35.24 -0.60
N LEU A 39 3.57 35.66 -0.47
CA LEU A 39 2.44 35.08 -1.19
C LEU A 39 2.46 35.36 -2.71
N ASP A 40 3.31 36.28 -3.16
CA ASP A 40 3.53 36.55 -4.59
C ASP A 40 4.56 35.61 -5.22
N LEU A 41 5.20 34.73 -4.44
CA LEU A 41 6.14 33.74 -4.97
C LEU A 41 5.42 32.65 -5.76
N PRO A 42 5.99 32.19 -6.89
CA PRO A 42 5.45 31.06 -7.62
C PRO A 42 5.60 29.77 -6.79
N MET A 43 4.62 28.87 -6.87
CA MET A 43 4.62 27.58 -6.16
C MET A 43 5.90 26.75 -6.38
N SER A 44 6.51 26.88 -7.57
CA SER A 44 7.78 26.20 -7.91
C SER A 44 9.00 26.69 -7.13
N ALA A 45 8.92 27.84 -6.48
CA ALA A 45 9.99 28.40 -5.65
C ALA A 45 9.89 27.95 -4.18
N LEU A 46 8.77 27.32 -3.81
CA LEU A 46 8.52 26.87 -2.44
C LEU A 46 9.17 25.50 -2.18
N SER A 47 9.59 25.30 -0.93
CA SER A 47 9.93 23.95 -0.48
C SER A 47 8.69 23.04 -0.45
N GLY A 48 8.88 21.71 -0.48
CA GLY A 48 7.75 20.75 -0.45
C GLY A 48 6.82 21.00 0.75
N GLY A 49 7.35 21.24 1.93
CA GLY A 49 6.56 21.56 3.11
C GLY A 49 5.82 22.91 3.03
N GLN A 50 6.46 23.93 2.43
CA GLN A 50 5.77 25.20 2.18
C GLN A 50 4.65 25.06 1.16
N ALA A 51 4.89 24.32 0.08
CA ALA A 51 3.88 24.02 -0.92
C ALA A 51 2.69 23.25 -0.34
N ALA A 52 2.95 22.25 0.53
CA ALA A 52 1.89 21.52 1.23
C ALA A 52 1.07 22.45 2.15
N ARG A 53 1.71 23.34 2.90
CA ARG A 53 1.01 24.32 3.73
C ARG A 53 0.19 25.32 2.91
N VAL A 54 0.68 25.77 1.76
CA VAL A 54 -0.10 26.62 0.83
C VAL A 54 -1.32 25.85 0.29
N GLY A 55 -1.16 24.58 -0.05
CA GLY A 55 -2.27 23.70 -0.42
C GLY A 55 -3.32 23.60 0.68
N LEU A 56 -2.89 23.40 1.92
CA LEU A 56 -3.76 23.37 3.10
C LEU A 56 -4.46 24.72 3.30
N ALA A 57 -3.72 25.85 3.19
CA ALA A 57 -4.31 27.18 3.26
C ALA A 57 -5.42 27.39 2.24
N SER A 58 -5.18 26.96 1.00
CA SER A 58 -6.17 27.02 -0.07
C SER A 58 -7.44 26.24 0.27
N LEU A 59 -7.28 25.05 0.88
CA LEU A 59 -8.40 24.23 1.32
C LEU A 59 -9.19 24.90 2.46
N LEU A 60 -8.49 25.40 3.50
CA LEU A 60 -9.08 26.07 4.67
C LEU A 60 -9.84 27.34 4.30
N LEU A 61 -9.41 28.04 3.24
CA LEU A 61 -10.06 29.25 2.73
C LEU A 61 -11.23 28.98 1.80
N SER A 62 -11.33 27.76 1.28
CA SER A 62 -12.37 27.37 0.32
C SER A 62 -13.71 27.15 1.00
N ARG A 63 -14.80 27.46 0.27
CA ARG A 63 -16.18 27.18 0.69
C ARG A 63 -16.87 26.42 -0.43
N PHE A 64 -17.12 25.15 -0.22
CA PHE A 64 -17.76 24.26 -1.19
C PHE A 64 -18.94 23.54 -0.56
N ASP A 65 -19.91 23.14 -1.40
CA ASP A 65 -21.05 22.33 -0.99
C ASP A 65 -20.67 20.88 -0.70
N ALA A 66 -19.52 20.43 -1.19
CA ALA A 66 -18.94 19.11 -0.93
C ALA A 66 -17.43 19.12 -1.17
N TYR A 67 -16.71 18.29 -0.44
CA TYR A 67 -15.26 18.16 -0.54
C TYR A 67 -14.87 16.76 -0.96
N LEU A 68 -13.97 16.66 -1.95
CA LEU A 68 -13.34 15.42 -2.39
C LEU A 68 -11.83 15.57 -2.18
N LEU A 69 -11.29 14.88 -1.17
CA LEU A 69 -9.90 14.98 -0.76
C LEU A 69 -9.17 13.69 -1.14
N ASP A 70 -8.17 13.80 -2.02
CA ASP A 70 -7.34 12.68 -2.45
C ASP A 70 -5.95 12.80 -1.84
N GLU A 71 -5.63 11.88 -0.90
CA GLU A 71 -4.38 11.85 -0.14
C GLU A 71 -3.98 13.20 0.49
N PRO A 72 -4.89 13.89 1.20
CA PRO A 72 -4.64 15.24 1.72
C PRO A 72 -3.59 15.27 2.85
N THR A 73 -3.25 14.12 3.41
CA THR A 73 -2.26 13.96 4.50
C THR A 73 -0.82 13.94 4.00
N ASN A 74 -0.61 13.78 2.68
CA ASN A 74 0.74 13.73 2.12
C ASN A 74 1.50 15.05 2.33
N ASP A 75 2.78 14.92 2.68
CA ASP A 75 3.71 16.03 2.87
C ASP A 75 3.35 17.01 4.01
N LEU A 76 2.28 16.75 4.79
CA LEU A 76 1.97 17.49 6.00
C LEU A 76 2.83 17.02 7.17
N ASP A 77 3.19 17.97 8.04
CA ASP A 77 3.72 17.66 9.36
C ASP A 77 2.58 17.50 10.39
N ASN A 78 2.90 17.14 11.63
CA ASN A 78 1.88 16.91 12.66
C ASN A 78 0.97 18.11 12.87
N GLU A 79 1.52 19.33 12.84
CA GLU A 79 0.72 20.55 12.99
C GLU A 79 -0.24 20.74 11.80
N GLY A 80 0.23 20.45 10.58
CA GLY A 80 -0.61 20.47 9.39
C GLY A 80 -1.71 19.39 9.39
N LEU A 81 -1.41 18.22 9.95
CA LEU A 81 -2.39 17.14 10.13
C LEU A 81 -3.47 17.53 11.14
N ASP A 82 -3.09 18.08 12.30
CA ASP A 82 -4.04 18.54 13.32
C ASP A 82 -4.98 19.61 12.74
N LEU A 83 -4.46 20.56 11.97
CA LEU A 83 -5.27 21.58 11.30
C LEU A 83 -6.22 21.00 10.22
N LEU A 84 -5.78 19.99 9.49
CA LEU A 84 -6.62 19.31 8.51
C LEU A 84 -7.74 18.52 9.20
N GLU A 85 -7.44 17.86 10.32
CA GLU A 85 -8.42 17.16 11.15
C GLU A 85 -9.49 18.13 11.68
N ASP A 86 -9.05 19.23 12.31
CA ASP A 86 -9.94 20.27 12.82
C ASP A 86 -10.83 20.88 11.71
N PHE A 87 -10.26 21.06 10.52
CA PHE A 87 -11.01 21.54 9.37
C PHE A 87 -12.10 20.57 8.93
N VAL A 88 -11.74 19.27 8.77
CA VAL A 88 -12.70 18.24 8.34
C VAL A 88 -13.82 18.07 9.37
N ASP A 89 -13.49 18.08 10.64
CA ASP A 89 -14.47 17.94 11.75
C ASP A 89 -15.38 19.17 11.86
N GLY A 90 -14.88 20.36 11.49
CA GLY A 90 -15.64 21.60 11.50
C GLY A 90 -16.52 21.84 10.27
N LEU A 91 -16.49 20.96 9.27
CA LEU A 91 -17.28 21.12 8.05
C LEU A 91 -18.72 20.67 8.23
N ASP A 92 -19.67 21.54 7.88
CA ASP A 92 -21.09 21.17 7.73
C ASP A 92 -21.41 20.51 6.38
N ALA A 93 -20.44 20.47 5.47
CA ALA A 93 -20.56 19.91 4.14
C ALA A 93 -20.11 18.44 4.07
N PRO A 94 -20.67 17.61 3.17
CA PRO A 94 -20.21 16.25 2.98
C PRO A 94 -18.77 16.20 2.47
N VAL A 95 -17.98 15.30 3.06
CA VAL A 95 -16.56 15.08 2.73
C VAL A 95 -16.34 13.64 2.32
N VAL A 96 -15.64 13.44 1.22
CA VAL A 96 -15.11 12.13 0.82
C VAL A 96 -13.59 12.22 0.82
N VAL A 97 -12.96 11.34 1.61
CA VAL A 97 -11.50 11.30 1.75
C VAL A 97 -10.96 9.99 1.22
N VAL A 98 -9.93 10.06 0.41
CA VAL A 98 -9.05 8.93 0.08
C VAL A 98 -7.73 9.16 0.82
N SER A 99 -7.34 8.25 1.71
CA SER A 99 -6.08 8.36 2.45
C SER A 99 -5.52 6.99 2.84
N HIS A 100 -4.21 6.93 2.98
CA HIS A 100 -3.49 5.81 3.56
C HIS A 100 -3.15 6.03 5.05
N ASP A 101 -3.39 7.22 5.57
CA ASP A 101 -3.18 7.56 6.96
C ASP A 101 -4.33 7.02 7.82
N ARG A 102 -4.03 5.98 8.60
CA ARG A 102 -5.02 5.29 9.43
C ARG A 102 -5.43 6.12 10.63
N GLU A 103 -4.54 6.92 11.16
CA GLU A 103 -4.79 7.75 12.34
C GLU A 103 -5.73 8.89 11.98
N PHE A 104 -5.46 9.55 10.86
CA PHE A 104 -6.36 10.55 10.29
C PHE A 104 -7.75 9.98 9.99
N LEU A 105 -7.83 8.82 9.31
CA LEU A 105 -9.11 8.17 9.04
C LEU A 105 -9.86 7.77 10.33
N ALA A 106 -9.15 7.28 11.34
CA ALA A 106 -9.79 6.87 12.60
C ALA A 106 -10.42 8.05 13.34
N ARG A 107 -9.86 9.25 13.20
CA ARG A 107 -10.36 10.46 13.86
C ARG A 107 -11.47 11.16 13.08
N THR A 108 -11.39 11.17 11.75
CA THR A 108 -12.25 12.06 10.93
C THR A 108 -13.42 11.37 10.24
N VAL A 109 -13.33 10.06 9.90
CA VAL A 109 -14.37 9.44 9.08
C VAL A 109 -15.42 8.71 9.91
N THR A 110 -16.68 8.86 9.53
CA THR A 110 -17.83 8.16 10.14
C THR A 110 -18.30 6.97 9.31
N THR A 111 -17.90 6.89 8.05
CA THR A 111 -18.27 5.83 7.12
C THR A 111 -17.09 5.48 6.25
N VAL A 112 -16.87 4.19 6.02
CA VAL A 112 -15.78 3.69 5.16
C VAL A 112 -16.36 2.97 3.96
N VAL A 113 -15.88 3.30 2.77
CA VAL A 113 -16.20 2.61 1.52
C VAL A 113 -14.99 1.80 1.06
N GLU A 114 -15.07 0.48 1.17
CA GLU A 114 -14.02 -0.44 0.69
C GLU A 114 -14.29 -0.83 -0.77
N ILE A 115 -13.29 -0.62 -1.63
CA ILE A 115 -13.29 -1.08 -3.01
C ILE A 115 -12.40 -2.32 -3.11
N ASP A 116 -13.01 -3.51 -3.13
CA ASP A 116 -12.29 -4.76 -3.34
C ASP A 116 -12.14 -5.05 -4.84
N ARG A 117 -10.96 -4.76 -5.37
CA ARG A 117 -10.64 -5.02 -6.78
C ARG A 117 -10.69 -6.50 -7.13
N SER A 118 -10.44 -7.39 -6.20
CA SER A 118 -10.37 -8.83 -6.46
C SER A 118 -11.74 -9.47 -6.56
N LEU A 119 -12.68 -9.00 -5.75
CA LEU A 119 -14.08 -9.42 -5.77
C LEU A 119 -14.94 -8.52 -6.66
N GLN A 120 -14.37 -7.44 -7.23
CA GLN A 120 -15.08 -6.40 -7.99
C GLN A 120 -16.31 -5.90 -7.23
N ARG A 121 -16.15 -5.70 -5.92
CA ARG A 121 -17.24 -5.34 -5.00
C ARG A 121 -16.91 -4.06 -4.25
N ILE A 122 -17.94 -3.25 -4.06
CA ILE A 122 -17.91 -2.09 -3.18
C ILE A 122 -18.75 -2.43 -1.96
N THR A 123 -18.18 -2.22 -0.77
CA THR A 123 -18.87 -2.44 0.51
C THR A 123 -18.75 -1.19 1.37
N THR A 124 -19.88 -0.78 1.95
CA THR A 124 -19.94 0.38 2.85
C THR A 124 -20.06 -0.10 4.28
N TYR A 125 -19.24 0.47 5.17
CA TYR A 125 -19.19 0.18 6.60
C TYR A 125 -19.49 1.47 7.37
N GLY A 126 -20.43 1.43 8.30
CA GLY A 126 -20.72 2.53 9.22
C GLY A 126 -19.89 2.44 10.50
N GLY A 127 -19.89 3.51 11.30
CA GLY A 127 -19.25 3.50 12.63
C GLY A 127 -17.76 3.85 12.63
N GLY A 128 -17.25 4.44 11.54
CA GLY A 128 -15.87 4.91 11.45
C GLY A 128 -14.85 3.83 11.09
N TYR A 129 -13.58 4.21 11.12
CA TYR A 129 -12.50 3.35 10.62
C TYR A 129 -12.22 2.14 11.51
N ASP A 130 -12.32 2.28 12.82
CA ASP A 130 -12.09 1.18 13.77
C ASP A 130 -13.18 0.11 13.65
N ALA A 131 -14.45 0.53 13.57
CA ALA A 131 -15.58 -0.37 13.34
C ALA A 131 -15.43 -1.13 12.00
N TYR A 132 -15.00 -0.44 10.95
CA TYR A 132 -14.65 -1.07 9.67
C TYR A 132 -13.60 -2.16 9.82
N LEU A 133 -12.50 -1.91 10.54
CA LEU A 133 -11.45 -2.91 10.75
C LEU A 133 -11.97 -4.14 11.48
N GLU A 134 -12.82 -3.95 12.48
CA GLU A 134 -13.43 -5.03 13.25
C GLU A 134 -14.40 -5.85 12.38
N GLU A 135 -15.36 -5.21 11.73
CA GLU A 135 -16.33 -5.87 10.85
C GLU A 135 -15.65 -6.62 9.71
N ARG A 136 -14.65 -5.99 9.08
CA ARG A 136 -13.84 -6.61 8.04
C ARG A 136 -13.13 -7.86 8.53
N SER A 137 -12.59 -7.83 9.75
CA SER A 137 -11.91 -8.98 10.36
C SER A 137 -12.87 -10.13 10.64
N VAL A 138 -14.09 -9.84 11.09
CA VAL A 138 -15.15 -10.82 11.32
C VAL A 138 -15.64 -11.41 10.01
N ALA A 139 -15.97 -10.58 9.02
CA ALA A 139 -16.43 -11.03 7.71
C ALA A 139 -15.42 -11.96 7.02
N ARG A 140 -14.13 -11.65 7.11
CA ARG A 140 -13.06 -12.50 6.56
C ARG A 140 -12.93 -13.84 7.27
N ARG A 141 -13.02 -13.85 8.60
CA ARG A 141 -13.03 -15.10 9.35
C ARG A 141 -14.21 -15.97 8.96
N GLN A 142 -15.39 -15.38 8.84
CA GLN A 142 -16.59 -16.10 8.43
C GLN A 142 -16.45 -16.67 7.02
N ALA A 143 -16.03 -15.85 6.05
CA ALA A 143 -15.79 -16.31 4.67
C ALA A 143 -14.77 -17.46 4.61
N ARG A 144 -13.74 -17.42 5.46
CA ARG A 144 -12.76 -18.50 5.54
C ARG A 144 -13.36 -19.79 6.08
N LEU A 145 -14.17 -19.71 7.14
CA LEU A 145 -14.86 -20.86 7.72
C LEU A 145 -15.86 -21.47 6.72
N ASP A 146 -16.62 -20.64 6.02
CA ASP A 146 -17.58 -21.06 5.00
C ASP A 146 -16.89 -21.81 3.86
N TYR A 147 -15.76 -21.27 3.39
CA TYR A 147 -14.94 -21.94 2.37
C TYR A 147 -14.35 -23.28 2.87
N GLU A 148 -13.81 -23.33 4.08
CA GLU A 148 -13.27 -24.56 4.66
C GLU A 148 -14.34 -25.65 4.81
N GLN A 149 -15.55 -25.28 5.21
CA GLN A 149 -16.69 -26.20 5.28
C GLN A 149 -17.08 -26.70 3.87
N TYR A 150 -17.18 -25.78 2.90
CA TYR A 150 -17.47 -26.13 1.51
C TYR A 150 -16.40 -27.05 0.92
N ALA A 151 -15.13 -26.69 1.04
CA ALA A 151 -14.00 -27.48 0.54
C ALA A 151 -13.91 -28.86 1.20
N GLY A 152 -14.12 -28.94 2.50
CA GLY A 152 -14.18 -30.19 3.26
C GLY A 152 -15.31 -31.08 2.79
N ARG A 153 -16.52 -30.52 2.63
CA ARG A 153 -17.70 -31.27 2.16
C ARG A 153 -17.53 -31.76 0.73
N ARG A 154 -16.98 -30.95 -0.14
CA ARG A 154 -16.67 -31.31 -1.52
C ARG A 154 -15.64 -32.44 -1.58
N ALA A 155 -14.54 -32.32 -0.84
CA ALA A 155 -13.50 -33.36 -0.77
C ALA A 155 -14.03 -34.70 -0.25
N GLU A 156 -14.89 -34.69 0.78
CA GLU A 156 -15.55 -35.90 1.30
C GLU A 156 -16.40 -36.59 0.22
N LEU A 157 -17.25 -35.84 -0.49
CA LEU A 157 -18.10 -36.36 -1.55
C LEU A 157 -17.29 -36.89 -2.73
N GLU A 158 -16.21 -36.21 -3.13
CA GLU A 158 -15.31 -36.65 -4.19
C GLU A 158 -14.55 -37.93 -3.79
N ALA A 159 -14.07 -38.02 -2.55
CA ALA A 159 -13.44 -39.25 -2.03
C ALA A 159 -14.43 -40.43 -2.01
N ARG A 160 -15.66 -40.17 -1.58
CA ARG A 160 -16.74 -41.15 -1.58
C ARG A 160 -17.06 -41.65 -2.99
N ALA A 161 -17.21 -40.73 -3.95
CA ALA A 161 -17.46 -41.08 -5.35
C ALA A 161 -16.30 -41.89 -5.95
N ARG A 162 -15.04 -41.50 -5.68
CA ARG A 162 -13.84 -42.24 -6.12
C ARG A 162 -13.83 -43.67 -5.57
N THR A 163 -14.10 -43.85 -4.28
CA THR A 163 -14.15 -45.16 -3.64
C THR A 163 -15.25 -46.05 -4.26
N GLN A 164 -16.44 -45.48 -4.51
CA GLN A 164 -17.55 -46.20 -5.12
C GLN A 164 -17.25 -46.62 -6.56
N ARG A 165 -16.60 -45.74 -7.36
CA ARG A 165 -16.13 -46.09 -8.73
C ARG A 165 -15.07 -47.21 -8.69
N ALA A 166 -14.09 -47.16 -7.79
CA ALA A 166 -13.06 -48.19 -7.64
C ALA A 166 -13.66 -49.54 -7.28
N TRP A 167 -14.66 -49.59 -6.41
CA TRP A 167 -15.40 -50.83 -6.09
C TRP A 167 -16.18 -51.34 -7.27
N MET A 168 -16.81 -50.47 -8.05
CA MET A 168 -17.53 -50.87 -9.29
C MET A 168 -16.56 -51.50 -10.30
N GLU A 169 -15.38 -50.88 -10.55
CA GLU A 169 -14.37 -51.44 -11.46
C GLU A 169 -13.85 -52.79 -11.01
N LYS A 170 -13.57 -52.96 -9.71
CA LYS A 170 -13.20 -54.26 -9.14
C LYS A 170 -14.31 -55.29 -9.30
N GLY A 171 -15.56 -54.88 -9.09
CA GLY A 171 -16.75 -55.74 -9.31
C GLY A 171 -16.88 -56.22 -10.75
N VAL A 172 -16.71 -55.31 -11.71
CA VAL A 172 -16.74 -55.59 -13.16
C VAL A 172 -15.58 -56.53 -13.56
N LYS A 173 -14.35 -56.28 -13.11
CA LYS A 173 -13.19 -57.16 -13.36
C LYS A 173 -13.40 -58.56 -12.80
N ASN A 174 -13.91 -58.68 -11.58
CA ASN A 174 -14.22 -59.97 -10.95
C ASN A 174 -15.35 -60.71 -11.65
N ALA A 175 -16.39 -60.02 -12.12
CA ALA A 175 -17.47 -60.60 -12.89
C ALA A 175 -16.95 -61.17 -14.23
N ARG A 176 -16.09 -60.45 -14.95
CA ARG A 176 -15.46 -60.92 -16.20
C ARG A 176 -14.57 -62.14 -15.97
N ARG A 177 -13.78 -62.18 -14.87
CA ARG A 177 -12.89 -63.31 -14.55
C ARG A 177 -13.62 -64.57 -14.18
N LYS A 178 -14.85 -64.47 -13.57
CA LYS A 178 -15.68 -65.59 -13.16
C LYS A 178 -16.79 -65.97 -14.20
N ALA A 179 -16.71 -65.37 -15.40
CA ALA A 179 -17.73 -65.57 -16.45
C ALA A 179 -17.77 -67.00 -17.05
N LYS A 180 -16.84 -67.87 -16.65
CA LYS A 180 -16.80 -69.28 -17.08
C LYS A 180 -17.77 -70.20 -16.31
N ASP A 181 -18.47 -69.68 -15.29
CA ASP A 181 -19.36 -70.47 -14.46
C ASP A 181 -20.84 -70.23 -14.90
N ASN A 182 -21.60 -71.32 -15.06
CA ASN A 182 -22.95 -71.30 -15.62
C ASN A 182 -24.07 -70.86 -14.63
N ASP A 183 -23.67 -70.26 -13.49
CA ASP A 183 -24.55 -69.79 -12.43
C ASP A 183 -25.27 -68.46 -12.82
N LYS A 184 -26.48 -68.60 -13.34
CA LYS A 184 -27.36 -67.43 -13.72
C LYS A 184 -27.76 -66.60 -12.50
N ILE A 185 -27.95 -67.20 -11.32
CA ILE A 185 -28.38 -66.50 -10.09
C ILE A 185 -27.26 -65.65 -9.54
N GLY A 186 -26.04 -66.17 -9.47
CA GLY A 186 -24.86 -65.40 -9.01
C GLY A 186 -24.48 -64.30 -9.95
N ARG A 187 -24.77 -64.37 -11.29
CA ARG A 187 -24.61 -63.26 -12.23
C ARG A 187 -25.59 -62.12 -11.94
N LYS A 188 -26.85 -62.43 -11.67
CA LYS A 188 -27.89 -61.44 -11.37
C LYS A 188 -27.54 -60.67 -10.07
N PHE A 189 -27.18 -61.36 -9.00
CA PHE A 189 -26.74 -60.73 -7.74
C PHE A 189 -25.53 -59.81 -7.91
N ARG A 190 -24.54 -60.22 -8.71
CA ARG A 190 -23.33 -59.42 -8.98
C ARG A 190 -23.65 -58.18 -9.84
N SER A 191 -24.54 -58.32 -10.81
CA SER A 191 -25.02 -57.19 -11.62
C SER A 191 -25.77 -56.17 -10.77
N GLU A 192 -26.70 -56.60 -9.94
CA GLU A 192 -27.46 -55.73 -9.03
C GLU A 192 -26.56 -55.01 -8.01
N ALA A 193 -25.53 -55.66 -7.48
CA ALA A 193 -24.55 -55.05 -6.58
C ALA A 193 -23.73 -53.96 -7.28
N THR A 194 -23.35 -54.19 -8.55
CA THR A 194 -22.61 -53.22 -9.36
C THR A 194 -23.50 -52.03 -9.73
N GLU A 195 -24.76 -52.24 -10.08
CA GLU A 195 -25.72 -51.18 -10.35
C GLU A 195 -26.04 -50.31 -9.13
N LYS A 196 -26.15 -50.92 -7.94
CA LYS A 196 -26.30 -50.19 -6.66
C LYS A 196 -25.12 -49.29 -6.38
N GLN A 197 -23.89 -49.75 -6.65
CA GLN A 197 -22.67 -48.93 -6.47
C GLN A 197 -22.59 -47.79 -7.49
N ALA A 198 -22.99 -48.04 -8.76
CA ALA A 198 -23.07 -47.03 -9.77
C ALA A 198 -24.12 -45.96 -9.43
N ALA A 199 -25.30 -46.35 -8.88
CA ALA A 199 -26.33 -45.43 -8.42
C ALA A 199 -25.82 -44.56 -7.26
N LYS A 200 -25.09 -45.11 -6.30
CA LYS A 200 -24.47 -44.36 -5.19
C LYS A 200 -23.43 -43.36 -5.68
N ALA A 201 -22.58 -43.75 -6.64
CA ALA A 201 -21.60 -42.82 -7.23
C ALA A 201 -22.29 -41.64 -7.91
N ARG A 202 -23.32 -41.89 -8.74
CA ARG A 202 -24.14 -40.83 -9.36
C ARG A 202 -24.83 -39.94 -8.31
N GLN A 203 -25.29 -40.51 -7.20
CA GLN A 203 -25.87 -39.73 -6.11
C GLN A 203 -24.83 -38.77 -5.48
N SER A 204 -23.59 -39.25 -5.25
CA SER A 204 -22.50 -38.40 -4.73
C SER A 204 -22.15 -37.26 -5.71
N GLU A 205 -22.10 -37.57 -7.01
CA GLU A 205 -21.88 -36.58 -8.09
C GLU A 205 -22.96 -35.51 -8.13
N ARG A 206 -24.25 -35.93 -8.07
CA ARG A 206 -25.38 -34.97 -7.99
C ARG A 206 -25.35 -34.11 -6.73
N LEU A 207 -24.83 -34.64 -5.62
CA LEU A 207 -24.66 -33.82 -4.40
C LEU A 207 -23.55 -32.80 -4.57
N ILE A 208 -22.46 -33.13 -5.27
CA ILE A 208 -21.39 -32.18 -5.62
C ILE A 208 -21.93 -31.08 -6.52
N GLU A 209 -22.71 -31.42 -7.57
CA GLU A 209 -23.32 -30.44 -8.48
C GLU A 209 -24.31 -29.49 -7.79
N ARG A 210 -24.89 -29.94 -6.65
CA ARG A 210 -25.83 -29.11 -5.86
C ARG A 210 -25.16 -28.28 -4.76
N LEU A 211 -23.87 -28.50 -4.51
CA LEU A 211 -23.15 -27.65 -3.57
C LEU A 211 -23.10 -26.23 -4.14
N VAL A 212 -23.52 -25.28 -3.32
CA VAL A 212 -23.33 -23.87 -3.63
C VAL A 212 -21.82 -23.60 -3.62
N GLU A 213 -21.29 -23.15 -4.73
CA GLU A 213 -19.88 -22.83 -4.86
C GLU A 213 -19.56 -21.63 -3.97
N VAL A 214 -18.55 -21.78 -3.13
CA VAL A 214 -18.04 -20.73 -2.25
C VAL A 214 -16.65 -20.40 -2.74
N ASP A 215 -16.44 -19.13 -3.11
CA ASP A 215 -15.15 -18.63 -3.55
C ASP A 215 -14.11 -18.74 -2.44
N GLU A 216 -12.90 -19.15 -2.79
CA GLU A 216 -11.81 -19.14 -1.83
C GLU A 216 -11.47 -17.70 -1.45
N PRO A 217 -11.64 -17.31 -0.15
CA PRO A 217 -11.23 -15.99 0.30
C PRO A 217 -9.73 -15.86 0.05
N ARG A 218 -9.35 -14.85 -0.75
CA ARG A 218 -7.93 -14.61 -1.01
C ARG A 218 -7.22 -14.38 0.31
N LYS A 219 -6.12 -15.10 0.50
CA LYS A 219 -5.15 -14.75 1.54
C LYS A 219 -4.75 -13.30 1.29
N GLU A 220 -4.86 -12.47 2.31
CA GLU A 220 -4.19 -11.16 2.23
C GLU A 220 -2.74 -11.43 1.85
N TRP A 221 -2.37 -10.84 0.74
CA TRP A 221 -0.98 -10.88 0.35
C TRP A 221 -0.23 -9.95 1.30
N ARG A 222 0.19 -10.52 2.43
CA ARG A 222 1.17 -9.85 3.26
C ARG A 222 2.45 -9.88 2.47
N LEU A 223 2.96 -8.70 2.19
CA LEU A 223 4.27 -8.55 1.59
C LEU A 223 5.31 -9.07 2.60
N GLU A 224 5.51 -10.37 2.62
CA GLU A 224 6.58 -11.02 3.37
C GLU A 224 7.80 -11.09 2.47
N PHE A 225 8.51 -9.98 2.32
CA PHE A 225 9.83 -10.05 1.75
C PHE A 225 10.85 -10.09 2.89
N SER A 226 11.74 -11.04 2.81
CA SER A 226 12.93 -11.07 3.65
C SER A 226 14.03 -10.33 2.91
N ILE A 227 14.44 -9.18 3.44
CA ILE A 227 15.67 -8.53 2.99
C ILE A 227 16.82 -9.40 3.47
N ALA A 228 17.60 -9.93 2.52
CA ALA A 228 18.76 -10.73 2.88
C ALA A 228 19.74 -9.85 3.70
N PRO A 229 20.42 -10.44 4.71
CA PRO A 229 21.40 -9.68 5.48
C PRO A 229 22.43 -9.04 4.55
N ALA A 230 22.57 -7.73 4.61
CA ALA A 230 23.62 -7.01 3.90
C ALA A 230 24.98 -7.34 4.53
N PRO A 231 26.07 -7.18 3.78
CA PRO A 231 27.41 -7.26 4.35
C PRO A 231 27.53 -6.35 5.56
N ARG A 232 28.04 -6.88 6.67
CA ARG A 232 28.16 -6.13 7.91
C ARG A 232 29.14 -4.99 7.73
N SER A 233 28.73 -3.75 8.02
CA SER A 233 29.63 -2.62 8.22
C SER A 233 30.45 -2.77 9.50
N GLY A 234 31.39 -1.85 9.74
CA GLY A 234 31.98 -1.69 11.06
C GLY A 234 30.91 -1.48 12.16
N GLU A 235 31.34 -1.58 13.42
CA GLU A 235 30.43 -1.35 14.56
C GLU A 235 29.89 0.07 14.57
N VAL A 236 30.68 1.05 14.22
CA VAL A 236 30.31 2.45 14.08
C VAL A 236 29.96 2.71 12.59
N VAL A 237 28.77 3.20 12.36
CA VAL A 237 28.22 3.43 11.01
C VAL A 237 28.35 4.89 10.60
N VAL A 238 27.97 5.82 11.48
CA VAL A 238 28.06 7.27 11.27
C VAL A 238 28.46 7.94 12.56
N VAL A 239 29.39 8.91 12.49
CA VAL A 239 29.72 9.78 13.60
C VAL A 239 29.68 11.23 13.13
N ALA A 240 28.93 12.05 13.86
CA ALA A 240 28.99 13.51 13.76
C ALA A 240 29.49 14.06 15.08
N ARG A 241 30.45 15.01 15.04
CA ARG A 241 31.02 15.67 16.22
C ARG A 241 31.00 17.18 16.03
N ALA A 242 30.19 17.86 16.84
CA ALA A 242 29.97 19.29 16.80
C ALA A 242 29.71 19.81 15.37
N ALA A 243 29.07 18.97 14.53
CA ALA A 243 28.86 19.27 13.12
C ALA A 243 27.82 20.38 12.97
N THR A 244 28.15 21.43 12.24
CA THR A 244 27.25 22.56 12.00
C THR A 244 27.22 22.88 10.53
N VAL A 245 26.01 23.19 10.02
CA VAL A 245 25.77 23.63 8.65
C VAL A 245 24.97 24.92 8.66
N ARG A 246 25.39 25.89 7.83
CA ARG A 246 24.74 27.18 7.64
C ARG A 246 24.23 27.29 6.23
N ARG A 247 22.96 27.73 6.09
CA ARG A 247 22.33 28.01 4.80
C ARG A 247 21.53 29.31 4.90
N GLY A 248 22.14 30.40 4.45
CA GLY A 248 21.59 31.73 4.70
C GLY A 248 21.45 31.98 6.19
N ASP A 249 20.26 32.33 6.63
CA ASP A 249 19.92 32.55 8.04
C ASP A 249 19.69 31.26 8.84
N PHE A 250 19.53 30.13 8.16
CA PHE A 250 19.30 28.84 8.80
C PHE A 250 20.63 28.21 9.27
N VAL A 251 20.65 27.80 10.53
CA VAL A 251 21.78 27.09 11.14
C VAL A 251 21.32 25.79 11.74
N LEU A 252 21.89 24.68 11.25
CA LEU A 252 21.73 23.36 11.83
C LEU A 252 22.97 23.02 12.68
N GLY A 253 22.75 22.68 13.92
CA GLY A 253 23.86 22.24 14.81
C GLY A 253 24.15 23.16 15.96
N PRO A 254 25.20 22.87 16.78
CA PRO A 254 26.11 21.72 16.62
C PRO A 254 25.40 20.36 16.82
N VAL A 255 25.68 19.40 15.94
CA VAL A 255 25.15 18.04 16.01
C VAL A 255 26.21 17.08 16.52
N ASP A 256 25.92 16.38 17.62
CA ASP A 256 26.70 15.27 18.13
C ASP A 256 25.83 14.01 18.05
N LEU A 257 26.22 13.08 17.18
CA LEU A 257 25.46 11.85 16.92
C LEU A 257 26.40 10.71 16.58
N GLN A 258 26.14 9.54 17.13
CA GLN A 258 26.78 8.30 16.71
C GLN A 258 25.71 7.25 16.42
N LEU A 259 25.76 6.63 15.24
CA LEU A 259 24.96 5.48 14.86
C LEU A 259 25.86 4.25 14.82
N THR A 260 25.38 3.18 15.41
CA THR A 260 26.05 1.86 15.43
C THR A 260 25.30 0.86 14.58
N PHE A 261 25.94 -0.25 14.27
CA PHE A 261 25.29 -1.31 13.49
C PHE A 261 24.05 -1.86 14.19
N GLY A 262 22.93 -1.82 13.47
CA GLY A 262 21.62 -2.29 13.97
C GLY A 262 20.76 -1.19 14.58
N ASP A 263 21.26 0.02 14.76
CA ASP A 263 20.47 1.16 15.20
C ASP A 263 19.36 1.50 14.19
N ARG A 264 18.23 1.92 14.73
CA ARG A 264 17.10 2.43 13.95
C ARG A 264 16.73 3.80 14.51
N GLY A 265 17.00 4.84 13.74
CA GLY A 265 16.72 6.22 14.12
C GLY A 265 15.57 6.81 13.35
N ALA A 266 14.74 7.60 14.01
CA ALA A 266 13.74 8.45 13.38
C ALA A 266 14.14 9.92 13.56
N VAL A 267 14.14 10.69 12.47
CA VAL A 267 14.34 12.13 12.50
C VAL A 267 12.98 12.80 12.41
N THR A 268 12.52 13.39 13.51
CA THR A 268 11.21 14.05 13.62
C THR A 268 11.37 15.56 13.81
N GLY A 269 10.33 16.30 13.51
CA GLY A 269 10.27 17.76 13.68
C GLY A 269 9.40 18.42 12.61
N PRO A 270 9.02 19.69 12.81
CA PRO A 270 8.18 20.41 11.87
C PRO A 270 8.84 20.57 10.49
N ASN A 271 8.02 20.90 9.49
CA ASN A 271 8.51 21.20 8.16
C ASN A 271 9.45 22.43 8.21
N GLY A 272 10.58 22.38 7.49
CA GLY A 272 11.61 23.42 7.58
C GLY A 272 12.63 23.27 8.71
N ALA A 273 12.43 22.38 9.68
CA ALA A 273 13.38 22.17 10.80
C ALA A 273 14.77 21.65 10.40
N GLY A 274 15.00 21.35 9.11
CA GLY A 274 16.30 20.89 8.64
C GLY A 274 16.49 19.38 8.62
N LYS A 275 15.43 18.57 8.68
CA LYS A 275 15.50 17.09 8.63
C LYS A 275 16.29 16.59 7.42
N ALA A 276 15.98 17.10 6.22
CA ALA A 276 16.69 16.74 4.99
C ALA A 276 18.15 17.24 5.00
N THR A 277 18.41 18.39 5.59
CA THR A 277 19.79 18.93 5.77
C THR A 277 20.60 18.05 6.71
N LEU A 278 20.00 17.58 7.81
CA LEU A 278 20.64 16.64 8.72
C LEU A 278 20.98 15.32 8.02
N LEU A 279 20.04 14.74 7.27
CA LEU A 279 20.32 13.52 6.51
C LEU A 279 21.44 13.74 5.48
N ALA A 280 21.40 14.84 4.73
CA ALA A 280 22.46 15.16 3.76
C ALA A 280 23.82 15.33 4.42
N LEU A 281 23.88 15.92 5.61
CA LEU A 281 25.08 16.04 6.43
C LEU A 281 25.62 14.68 6.90
N LEU A 282 24.74 13.83 7.46
CA LEU A 282 25.12 12.50 7.95
C LEU A 282 25.54 11.54 6.83
N LEU A 283 25.02 11.73 5.62
CA LEU A 283 25.35 10.95 4.43
C LEU A 283 26.57 11.47 3.66
N ASP A 284 27.29 12.43 4.22
CA ASP A 284 28.47 13.07 3.62
C ASP A 284 28.21 13.72 2.25
N ARG A 285 26.96 14.13 2.00
CA ARG A 285 26.56 14.88 0.79
C ARG A 285 26.68 16.38 0.95
N LEU A 286 26.66 16.82 2.17
CA LEU A 286 26.79 18.20 2.57
C LEU A 286 27.95 18.30 3.58
N PRO A 287 29.08 18.94 3.21
CA PRO A 287 30.16 19.13 4.14
C PRO A 287 29.75 20.05 5.29
N PRO A 288 30.15 19.77 6.53
CA PRO A 288 29.89 20.68 7.64
C PRO A 288 30.74 21.94 7.52
N ASP A 289 30.15 23.10 7.88
CA ASP A 289 30.94 24.37 8.00
C ASP A 289 31.85 24.35 9.21
N SER A 290 31.48 23.61 10.25
CA SER A 290 32.34 23.34 11.42
C SER A 290 32.05 21.98 12.02
N GLY A 291 32.99 21.43 12.80
CA GLY A 291 32.92 20.07 13.28
C GLY A 291 33.29 19.04 12.21
N GLN A 292 32.88 17.80 12.37
CA GLN A 292 33.21 16.74 11.42
C GLN A 292 32.10 15.67 11.36
N VAL A 293 31.93 15.08 10.20
CA VAL A 293 31.11 13.88 9.99
C VAL A 293 31.99 12.82 9.34
N SER A 294 31.81 11.57 9.72
CA SER A 294 32.51 10.45 9.10
C SER A 294 31.62 9.22 9.02
N LEU A 295 31.70 8.52 7.91
CA LEU A 295 31.10 7.23 7.70
C LEU A 295 32.04 6.11 8.12
N GLY A 296 31.51 5.08 8.73
CA GLY A 296 32.26 3.89 9.13
C GLY A 296 32.76 3.08 7.95
N ALA A 297 33.77 2.22 8.20
CA ALA A 297 34.28 1.34 7.17
C ALA A 297 33.23 0.32 6.70
N GLY A 298 33.17 0.11 5.39
CA GLY A 298 32.25 -0.86 4.78
C GLY A 298 30.78 -0.42 4.77
N VAL A 299 30.49 0.86 5.04
CA VAL A 299 29.14 1.41 4.91
C VAL A 299 28.79 1.59 3.44
N VAL A 300 27.68 0.97 3.04
CA VAL A 300 27.07 1.11 1.71
C VAL A 300 25.73 1.80 1.86
N LEU A 301 25.64 3.03 1.36
CA LEU A 301 24.47 3.89 1.47
C LEU A 301 23.38 3.52 0.47
N GLY A 302 22.12 3.65 0.86
CA GLY A 302 20.99 3.58 -0.03
C GLY A 302 19.85 4.50 0.38
N GLU A 303 19.19 5.08 -0.60
CA GLU A 303 17.99 5.88 -0.44
C GLU A 303 16.85 5.32 -1.27
N VAL A 304 15.68 5.16 -0.65
CA VAL A 304 14.50 4.60 -1.32
C VAL A 304 14.01 5.53 -2.43
N ASP A 305 13.91 6.84 -2.18
CA ASP A 305 13.40 7.80 -3.18
C ASP A 305 14.33 7.92 -4.39
N GLN A 306 15.63 7.97 -4.15
CA GLN A 306 16.62 7.97 -5.23
C GLN A 306 16.55 6.67 -6.05
N ALA A 307 16.40 5.53 -5.38
CA ALA A 307 16.26 4.25 -6.07
C ALA A 307 14.91 4.14 -6.83
N ARG A 308 13.84 4.77 -6.33
CA ARG A 308 12.54 4.85 -7.04
C ARG A 308 12.63 5.65 -8.33
N ALA A 309 13.34 6.76 -8.33
CA ALA A 309 13.52 7.62 -9.51
C ALA A 309 14.17 6.89 -10.68
N LEU A 310 14.97 5.84 -10.42
CA LEU A 310 15.59 5.01 -11.45
C LEU A 310 14.56 4.19 -12.27
N PHE A 311 13.32 4.07 -11.78
CA PHE A 311 12.24 3.29 -12.39
C PHE A 311 11.12 4.17 -12.96
N GLU A 312 11.46 5.33 -13.53
CA GLU A 312 10.52 6.26 -14.19
C GLU A 312 10.61 6.25 -15.72
N GLY A 313 11.51 5.43 -16.27
CA GLY A 313 11.78 5.38 -17.71
C GLY A 313 10.85 4.45 -18.50
N GLU A 314 11.06 4.45 -19.82
CA GLU A 314 10.34 3.62 -20.80
C GLU A 314 10.85 2.17 -20.88
N ALA A 315 12.06 1.91 -20.40
CA ALA A 315 12.63 0.57 -20.39
C ALA A 315 11.78 -0.40 -19.54
N ALA A 316 11.77 -1.68 -19.89
CA ALA A 316 11.16 -2.68 -19.05
C ALA A 316 11.84 -2.70 -17.67
N LEU A 317 11.07 -2.98 -16.62
CA LEU A 317 11.59 -2.98 -15.26
C LEU A 317 12.84 -3.86 -15.10
N VAL A 318 12.83 -5.05 -15.70
CA VAL A 318 13.97 -5.99 -15.64
C VAL A 318 15.22 -5.41 -16.26
N ASP A 319 15.08 -4.68 -17.36
CA ASP A 319 16.20 -4.06 -18.08
C ASP A 319 16.73 -2.84 -17.31
N ALA A 320 15.81 -1.97 -16.85
CA ALA A 320 16.16 -0.83 -15.99
C ALA A 320 16.89 -1.27 -14.72
N PHE A 321 16.47 -2.40 -14.12
CA PHE A 321 17.10 -2.98 -12.96
C PHE A 321 18.48 -3.55 -13.29
N ALA A 322 18.62 -4.32 -14.39
CA ALA A 322 19.88 -4.93 -14.82
C ALA A 322 20.96 -3.89 -15.08
N LEU A 323 20.61 -2.73 -15.62
CA LEU A 323 21.55 -1.59 -15.80
C LEU A 323 22.17 -1.13 -14.46
N GLN A 324 21.49 -1.32 -13.36
CA GLN A 324 21.95 -0.90 -12.03
C GLN A 324 22.80 -1.95 -11.33
N VAL A 325 22.79 -3.20 -11.82
CA VAL A 325 23.54 -4.34 -11.28
C VAL A 325 24.13 -5.16 -12.44
N PRO A 326 25.08 -4.60 -13.21
CA PRO A 326 25.57 -5.18 -14.46
C PRO A 326 26.20 -6.57 -14.29
N ASP A 327 26.73 -6.87 -13.09
CA ASP A 327 27.33 -8.16 -12.79
C ASP A 327 26.32 -9.27 -12.48
N TRP A 328 25.03 -8.93 -12.41
CA TRP A 328 23.99 -9.91 -12.09
C TRP A 328 23.41 -10.55 -13.36
N PRO A 329 23.30 -11.90 -13.39
CA PRO A 329 22.55 -12.56 -14.44
C PRO A 329 21.08 -12.12 -14.45
N THR A 330 20.48 -11.94 -15.62
CA THR A 330 19.06 -11.55 -15.75
C THR A 330 18.10 -12.51 -15.03
N ALA A 331 18.46 -13.79 -14.94
CA ALA A 331 17.68 -14.79 -14.21
C ALA A 331 17.62 -14.48 -12.71
N ASP A 332 18.72 -14.03 -12.11
CA ASP A 332 18.81 -13.67 -10.70
C ASP A 332 18.06 -12.38 -10.41
N VAL A 333 18.14 -11.39 -11.31
CA VAL A 333 17.33 -10.16 -11.27
C VAL A 333 15.83 -10.51 -11.22
N ARG A 334 15.37 -11.38 -12.12
CA ARG A 334 13.96 -11.81 -12.17
C ARG A 334 13.54 -12.55 -10.90
N THR A 335 14.41 -13.40 -10.38
CA THR A 335 14.17 -14.12 -9.14
C THR A 335 14.06 -13.18 -7.96
N LEU A 336 14.92 -12.19 -7.88
CA LEU A 336 14.86 -11.17 -6.83
C LEU A 336 13.59 -10.32 -6.94
N LEU A 337 13.27 -9.81 -8.13
CA LEU A 337 12.03 -9.06 -8.35
C LEU A 337 10.79 -9.87 -7.93
N ALA A 338 10.76 -11.16 -8.27
CA ALA A 338 9.66 -12.04 -7.86
C ALA A 338 9.54 -12.19 -6.34
N LYS A 339 10.67 -12.24 -5.60
CA LYS A 339 10.66 -12.24 -4.13
C LYS A 339 10.05 -10.97 -3.54
N PHE A 340 10.18 -9.84 -4.23
CA PHE A 340 9.54 -8.58 -3.88
C PHE A 340 8.13 -8.42 -4.47
N GLY A 341 7.55 -9.52 -4.99
CA GLY A 341 6.20 -9.55 -5.52
C GLY A 341 6.04 -8.84 -6.85
N LEU A 342 7.12 -8.70 -7.58
CA LEU A 342 7.14 -8.18 -8.94
C LEU A 342 7.34 -9.37 -9.90
N GLY A 343 6.24 -10.04 -10.22
CA GLY A 343 6.25 -11.23 -11.07
C GLY A 343 6.54 -10.93 -12.54
N VAL A 344 6.38 -11.94 -13.39
CA VAL A 344 6.68 -11.84 -14.83
C VAL A 344 5.96 -10.66 -15.48
N HIS A 345 4.69 -10.46 -15.16
CA HIS A 345 3.89 -9.39 -15.74
C HIS A 345 4.48 -7.99 -15.44
N GLN A 346 4.89 -7.74 -14.19
CA GLN A 346 5.49 -6.47 -13.80
C GLN A 346 6.92 -6.31 -14.36
N ALA A 347 7.71 -7.40 -14.38
CA ALA A 347 9.10 -7.36 -14.79
C ALA A 347 9.29 -6.89 -16.24
N PHE A 348 8.34 -7.20 -17.12
CA PHE A 348 8.41 -6.85 -18.56
C PHE A 348 7.58 -5.61 -18.94
N ARG A 349 6.92 -4.96 -17.98
CA ARG A 349 6.23 -3.68 -18.23
C ARG A 349 7.22 -2.51 -18.21
N PRO A 350 6.93 -1.42 -18.95
CA PRO A 350 7.68 -0.17 -18.82
C PRO A 350 7.72 0.29 -17.36
N ALA A 351 8.90 0.66 -16.87
CA ALA A 351 9.09 1.01 -15.47
C ALA A 351 8.17 2.17 -15.00
N ARG A 352 7.93 3.16 -15.88
CA ARG A 352 7.00 4.27 -15.64
C ARG A 352 5.55 3.82 -15.38
N SER A 353 5.14 2.66 -15.90
CA SER A 353 3.77 2.15 -15.75
C SER A 353 3.53 1.44 -14.42
N LEU A 354 4.56 1.31 -13.58
CA LEU A 354 4.45 0.72 -12.26
C LEU A 354 3.71 1.68 -11.31
N SER A 355 2.89 1.11 -10.44
CA SER A 355 2.31 1.88 -9.33
C SER A 355 3.40 2.37 -8.37
N PRO A 356 3.15 3.42 -7.56
CA PRO A 356 4.11 3.88 -6.55
C PRO A 356 4.60 2.77 -5.63
N GLY A 357 3.70 1.88 -5.18
CA GLY A 357 4.05 0.72 -4.36
C GLY A 357 4.89 -0.33 -5.10
N GLU A 358 4.64 -0.57 -6.39
CA GLU A 358 5.47 -1.46 -7.23
C GLU A 358 6.87 -0.86 -7.41
N ARG A 359 6.99 0.44 -7.65
CA ARG A 359 8.28 1.14 -7.73
C ARG A 359 9.06 1.09 -6.42
N THR A 360 8.40 1.28 -5.28
CA THR A 360 9.04 1.14 -3.97
C THR A 360 9.60 -0.27 -3.76
N ARG A 361 8.85 -1.32 -4.14
CA ARG A 361 9.34 -2.70 -4.05
C ARG A 361 10.54 -2.96 -4.97
N ALA A 362 10.53 -2.41 -6.18
CA ALA A 362 11.66 -2.49 -7.10
C ALA A 362 12.89 -1.77 -6.52
N ALA A 363 12.71 -0.60 -5.93
CA ALA A 363 13.76 0.14 -5.23
C ALA A 363 14.35 -0.66 -4.08
N LEU A 364 13.53 -1.23 -3.21
CA LEU A 364 14.00 -2.07 -2.11
C LEU A 364 14.76 -3.32 -2.59
N ALA A 365 14.29 -3.96 -3.66
CA ALA A 365 14.99 -5.06 -4.30
C ALA A 365 16.37 -4.62 -4.83
N LEU A 366 16.46 -3.44 -5.44
CA LEU A 366 17.71 -2.89 -5.94
C LEU A 366 18.69 -2.57 -4.81
N LEU A 367 18.22 -1.97 -3.73
CA LEU A 367 19.05 -1.66 -2.58
C LEU A 367 19.61 -2.94 -1.93
N GLN A 368 18.79 -4.00 -1.88
CA GLN A 368 19.27 -5.33 -1.46
C GLN A 368 20.35 -5.87 -2.41
N ALA A 369 20.12 -5.82 -3.73
CA ALA A 369 21.07 -6.32 -4.72
C ALA A 369 22.42 -5.60 -4.66
N ARG A 370 22.41 -4.30 -4.31
CA ARG A 370 23.62 -3.48 -4.09
C ARG A 370 24.29 -3.70 -2.75
N GLY A 371 23.73 -4.55 -1.88
CA GLY A 371 24.29 -4.81 -0.56
C GLY A 371 24.24 -3.60 0.38
N VAL A 372 23.25 -2.74 0.21
CA VAL A 372 23.04 -1.56 1.08
C VAL A 372 22.87 -2.01 2.53
N ASN A 373 23.63 -1.38 3.45
CA ASN A 373 23.61 -1.68 4.88
C ASN A 373 23.35 -0.46 5.76
N LEU A 374 23.25 0.73 5.17
CA LEU A 374 22.66 1.94 5.76
C LEU A 374 21.58 2.48 4.82
N LEU A 375 20.31 2.42 5.27
CA LEU A 375 19.15 2.81 4.51
C LEU A 375 18.52 4.07 5.11
#